data_e182f6bc6a857205b6e8d58573b384c1
#
_entry.id   e182f6bc6a857205b6e8d58573b384c1
#
_cell.length_a   1.000
_cell.length_b   1.000
_cell.length_c   1.000
_cell.angle_alpha   90.00
_cell.angle_beta   90.00
_cell.angle_gamma   90.00
#
_symmetry.space_group_name_H-M   'P 1'
#
loop_
_entity.id
_entity.type
_entity.pdbx_description
1 polymer ?
#
loop_
_entity_poly.entity_id
_entity_poly.type
_entity_poly.pdbx_seq_one_letter_code
_entity_poly.pdbx_strand_id
1 'polypeptide(L)'
;YPNYPTFVHAAGGVIRALPTNPWEGYRYAKRERIESLITKNTRAILITNPGNPTGVVLDAGEMRMIADIAKEHDLFLICDEVYREFCYDEKFGVPTMARFADIHDNLVIVDSVSKRFSACGARVGCVVTKNRELQQAILKFCQSRLSVATIDQIGAEALYSVDAEFFRKSKEEYRIRRDTVISGLRNIPGVVVEVPMGAFYVMASLPVDDADKFQHWLLEKFEDHGDTVM
;
A
#
# COMPACT_ATOMS: atom_id res chain seq x y z
N TYR A 1 1.12 -6.18 2.38
CA TYR A 1 2.55 -6.00 2.61
C TYR A 1 3.03 -7.01 3.66
N PRO A 2 4.13 -7.77 3.40
CA PRO A 2 4.52 -8.92 4.23
C PRO A 2 4.78 -8.60 5.71
N ASN A 3 5.18 -7.37 6.05
CA ASN A 3 5.49 -7.00 7.43
C ASN A 3 4.27 -6.70 8.29
N TYR A 4 3.08 -6.51 7.73
CA TYR A 4 1.88 -6.26 8.54
C TYR A 4 1.58 -7.40 9.53
N PRO A 5 1.60 -8.68 9.12
CA PRO A 5 1.46 -9.79 10.07
C PRO A 5 2.47 -9.71 11.21
N THR A 6 3.74 -9.47 10.89
CA THR A 6 4.80 -9.37 11.90
C THR A 6 4.52 -8.27 12.92
N PHE A 7 4.16 -7.07 12.47
CA PHE A 7 3.89 -5.94 13.35
C PHE A 7 2.64 -6.16 14.21
N VAL A 8 1.57 -6.70 13.62
CA VAL A 8 0.33 -6.97 14.35
C VAL A 8 0.55 -8.08 15.38
N HIS A 9 1.25 -9.15 15.04
CA HIS A 9 1.56 -10.22 15.99
C HIS A 9 2.49 -9.75 17.11
N ALA A 10 3.49 -8.92 16.80
CA ALA A 10 4.36 -8.33 17.81
C ALA A 10 3.60 -7.44 18.81
N ALA A 11 2.49 -6.84 18.39
CA ALA A 11 1.57 -6.09 19.25
C ALA A 11 0.52 -6.98 19.97
N GLY A 12 0.61 -8.30 19.86
CA GLY A 12 -0.35 -9.24 20.44
C GLY A 12 -1.68 -9.35 19.67
N GLY A 13 -1.73 -8.79 18.46
CA GLY A 13 -2.92 -8.82 17.62
C GLY A 13 -3.01 -10.06 16.73
N VAL A 14 -4.18 -10.29 16.16
CA VAL A 14 -4.46 -11.34 15.19
C VAL A 14 -5.00 -10.71 13.92
N ILE A 15 -4.43 -11.10 12.77
CA ILE A 15 -4.92 -10.66 11.46
C ILE A 15 -6.03 -11.58 10.97
N ARG A 16 -7.11 -10.96 10.49
CA ARG A 16 -8.11 -11.61 9.66
C ARG A 16 -8.02 -11.03 8.25
N ALA A 17 -7.30 -11.72 7.38
CA ALA A 17 -7.10 -11.27 6.01
C ALA A 17 -8.38 -11.43 5.18
N LEU A 18 -8.70 -10.41 4.38
CA LEU A 18 -9.72 -10.48 3.34
C LEU A 18 -9.07 -11.07 2.07
N PRO A 19 -9.40 -12.30 1.67
CA PRO A 19 -8.79 -12.90 0.50
C PRO A 19 -9.24 -12.17 -0.78
N THR A 20 -8.31 -12.05 -1.71
CA THR A 20 -8.54 -11.50 -3.05
C THR A 20 -8.05 -12.48 -4.10
N ASN A 21 -8.48 -12.32 -5.35
CA ASN A 21 -8.08 -13.20 -6.43
C ASN A 21 -7.76 -12.43 -7.72
N PRO A 22 -6.94 -13.00 -8.62
CA PRO A 22 -6.54 -12.34 -9.86
C PRO A 22 -7.71 -12.11 -10.83
N TRP A 23 -8.71 -13.00 -10.85
CA TRP A 23 -9.83 -12.92 -11.78
C TRP A 23 -10.78 -11.73 -11.49
N GLU A 24 -10.75 -11.21 -10.26
CA GLU A 24 -11.49 -10.01 -9.85
C GLU A 24 -10.57 -8.77 -9.80
N GLY A 25 -9.38 -8.82 -10.38
CA GLY A 25 -8.39 -7.74 -10.31
C GLY A 25 -7.98 -7.40 -8.87
N TYR A 26 -8.01 -8.39 -7.98
CA TYR A 26 -7.69 -8.23 -6.55
C TYR A 26 -8.58 -7.23 -5.80
N ARG A 27 -9.73 -6.85 -6.36
CA ARG A 27 -10.64 -5.89 -5.70
C ARG A 27 -11.29 -6.50 -4.48
N TYR A 28 -11.33 -5.71 -3.40
CA TYR A 28 -11.78 -6.18 -2.08
C TYR A 28 -12.87 -5.31 -1.45
N ALA A 29 -13.08 -4.09 -1.94
CA ALA A 29 -13.97 -3.11 -1.34
C ALA A 29 -15.44 -3.44 -1.60
N LYS A 30 -15.94 -4.47 -0.91
CA LYS A 30 -17.36 -4.86 -0.86
C LYS A 30 -17.77 -4.92 0.60
N ARG A 31 -18.83 -4.20 0.98
CA ARG A 31 -19.29 -4.06 2.37
C ARG A 31 -19.46 -5.41 3.05
N GLU A 32 -20.20 -6.31 2.42
CA GLU A 32 -20.54 -7.61 2.99
C GLU A 32 -19.28 -8.46 3.27
N ARG A 33 -18.27 -8.35 2.41
CA ARG A 33 -17.00 -9.07 2.59
C ARG A 33 -16.20 -8.53 3.76
N ILE A 34 -16.16 -7.20 3.92
CA ILE A 34 -15.44 -6.55 5.03
C ILE A 34 -16.16 -6.86 6.34
N GLU A 35 -17.47 -6.66 6.42
CA GLU A 35 -18.26 -6.88 7.63
C GLU A 35 -18.26 -8.34 8.07
N SER A 36 -18.19 -9.30 7.15
CA SER A 36 -18.09 -10.73 7.49
C SER A 36 -16.84 -11.10 8.31
N LEU A 37 -15.83 -10.25 8.30
CA LEU A 37 -14.60 -10.44 9.07
C LEU A 37 -14.62 -9.70 10.41
N ILE A 38 -15.58 -8.80 10.61
CA ILE A 38 -15.68 -8.02 11.85
C ILE A 38 -16.28 -8.89 12.97
N THR A 39 -15.68 -8.81 14.13
CA THR A 39 -16.15 -9.48 15.35
C THR A 39 -16.06 -8.52 16.53
N LYS A 40 -16.65 -8.89 17.68
CA LYS A 40 -16.50 -8.11 18.93
C LYS A 40 -15.06 -7.84 19.38
N ASN A 41 -14.11 -8.62 18.87
CA ASN A 41 -12.68 -8.46 19.16
C ASN A 41 -11.94 -7.63 18.13
N THR A 42 -12.56 -7.28 17.00
CA THR A 42 -11.94 -6.41 15.98
C THR A 42 -11.68 -5.03 16.58
N ARG A 43 -10.54 -4.45 16.26
CA ARG A 43 -10.11 -3.13 16.74
C ARG A 43 -9.76 -2.17 15.62
N ALA A 44 -9.35 -2.70 14.46
CA ALA A 44 -8.95 -1.87 13.35
C ALA A 44 -9.22 -2.54 12.01
N ILE A 45 -9.43 -1.73 10.98
CA ILE A 45 -9.32 -2.09 9.58
C ILE A 45 -7.99 -1.50 9.08
N LEU A 46 -7.15 -2.33 8.44
CA LEU A 46 -5.89 -1.88 7.84
C LEU A 46 -5.97 -2.06 6.34
N ILE A 47 -5.73 -0.97 5.61
CA ILE A 47 -5.70 -0.95 4.15
C ILE A 47 -4.44 -0.25 3.66
N THR A 48 -4.03 -0.58 2.43
CA THR A 48 -3.01 0.16 1.69
C THR A 48 -3.66 0.73 0.43
N ASN A 49 -3.61 2.03 0.23
CA ASN A 49 -4.25 2.67 -0.93
C ASN A 49 -3.38 3.81 -1.50
N PRO A 50 -2.82 3.65 -2.71
CA PRO A 50 -2.83 2.47 -3.61
C PRO A 50 -2.18 1.21 -3.02
N GLY A 51 -2.68 0.04 -3.43
CA GLY A 51 -2.37 -1.26 -2.83
C GLY A 51 -0.98 -1.81 -3.17
N ASN A 52 -0.27 -2.29 -2.16
CA ASN A 52 0.92 -3.12 -2.30
C ASN A 52 0.57 -4.56 -1.88
N PRO A 53 0.70 -5.58 -2.74
CA PRO A 53 1.34 -5.56 -4.08
C PRO A 53 0.36 -5.47 -5.26
N THR A 54 -0.94 -5.32 -5.04
CA THR A 54 -1.98 -5.53 -6.05
C THR A 54 -2.15 -4.36 -7.03
N GLY A 55 -1.69 -3.15 -6.67
CA GLY A 55 -1.91 -1.95 -7.46
C GLY A 55 -3.37 -1.47 -7.53
N VAL A 56 -4.25 -2.03 -6.70
CA VAL A 56 -5.64 -1.58 -6.58
C VAL A 56 -5.67 -0.16 -6.04
N VAL A 57 -6.50 0.68 -6.64
CA VAL A 57 -6.84 2.01 -6.14
C VAL A 57 -8.32 2.03 -5.81
N LEU A 58 -8.64 2.47 -4.61
CA LEU A 58 -10.03 2.65 -4.17
C LEU A 58 -10.59 3.95 -4.74
N ASP A 59 -11.79 3.90 -5.27
CA ASP A 59 -12.51 5.10 -5.65
C ASP A 59 -13.13 5.82 -4.43
N ALA A 60 -13.71 6.99 -4.66
CA ALA A 60 -14.27 7.81 -3.59
C ALA A 60 -15.44 7.14 -2.86
N GLY A 61 -16.25 6.35 -3.58
CA GLY A 61 -17.37 5.59 -3.00
C GLY A 61 -16.88 4.43 -2.14
N GLU A 62 -15.89 3.68 -2.63
CA GLU A 62 -15.25 2.59 -1.89
C GLU A 62 -14.56 3.10 -0.63
N MET A 63 -13.82 4.21 -0.73
CA MET A 63 -13.20 4.85 0.43
C MET A 63 -14.23 5.32 1.45
N ARG A 64 -15.34 5.93 0.99
CA ARG A 64 -16.45 6.35 1.88
C ARG A 64 -17.08 5.16 2.57
N MET A 65 -17.39 4.10 1.83
CA MET A 65 -17.96 2.88 2.40
C MET A 65 -17.07 2.26 3.49
N ILE A 66 -15.77 2.18 3.28
CA ILE A 66 -14.83 1.66 4.30
C ILE A 66 -14.79 2.57 5.52
N ALA A 67 -14.81 3.89 5.31
CA ALA A 67 -14.86 4.87 6.39
C ALA A 67 -16.16 4.75 7.20
N ASP A 68 -17.30 4.54 6.54
CA ASP A 68 -18.59 4.31 7.19
C ASP A 68 -18.57 3.04 8.04
N ILE A 69 -18.04 1.93 7.51
CA ILE A 69 -17.89 0.68 8.27
C ILE A 69 -17.04 0.90 9.52
N ALA A 70 -15.89 1.58 9.38
CA ALA A 70 -15.04 1.86 10.52
C ALA A 70 -15.76 2.68 11.60
N LYS A 71 -16.55 3.68 11.20
CA LYS A 71 -17.35 4.52 12.09
C LYS A 71 -18.49 3.74 12.76
N GLU A 72 -19.27 2.98 11.99
CA GLU A 72 -20.42 2.20 12.46
C GLU A 72 -20.02 1.15 13.50
N HIS A 73 -18.83 0.58 13.35
CA HIS A 73 -18.31 -0.45 14.25
C HIS A 73 -17.31 0.07 15.30
N ASP A 74 -17.12 1.39 15.39
CA ASP A 74 -16.15 2.05 16.29
C ASP A 74 -14.74 1.43 16.19
N LEU A 75 -14.25 1.30 14.93
CA LEU A 75 -12.95 0.74 14.62
C LEU A 75 -11.97 1.84 14.21
N PHE A 76 -10.70 1.66 14.54
CA PHE A 76 -9.64 2.44 13.89
C PHE A 76 -9.54 2.05 12.41
N LEU A 77 -9.37 3.05 11.56
CA LEU A 77 -9.04 2.86 10.16
C LEU A 77 -7.58 3.27 9.93
N ILE A 78 -6.71 2.27 9.76
CA ILE A 78 -5.30 2.46 9.48
C ILE A 78 -5.11 2.41 7.97
N CYS A 79 -4.69 3.52 7.38
CA CYS A 79 -4.51 3.65 5.94
C CYS A 79 -3.04 3.95 5.61
N ASP A 80 -2.38 3.00 4.96
CA ASP A 80 -1.05 3.20 4.39
C ASP A 80 -1.20 3.88 3.03
N GLU A 81 -0.79 5.15 2.96
CA GLU A 81 -0.90 5.99 1.76
C GLU A 81 0.45 6.26 1.09
N VAL A 82 1.46 5.47 1.39
CA VAL A 82 2.83 5.70 0.90
C VAL A 82 2.94 5.75 -0.62
N TYR A 83 1.99 5.14 -1.35
CA TYR A 83 1.96 5.11 -2.81
C TYR A 83 1.01 6.13 -3.44
N ARG A 84 0.42 7.06 -2.72
CA ARG A 84 -0.65 7.94 -3.22
C ARG A 84 -0.26 8.80 -4.43
N GLU A 85 1.03 9.12 -4.64
CA GLU A 85 1.49 9.85 -5.83
C GLU A 85 1.53 8.97 -7.09
N PHE A 86 1.50 7.66 -6.91
CA PHE A 86 1.48 6.69 -8.01
C PHE A 86 0.06 6.18 -8.26
N CYS A 87 -0.87 7.10 -8.53
CA CYS A 87 -2.21 6.82 -9.04
C CYS A 87 -2.23 7.21 -10.52
N TYR A 88 -2.43 6.23 -11.41
CA TYR A 88 -2.23 6.41 -12.85
C TYR A 88 -3.48 6.88 -13.59
N ASP A 89 -4.65 6.78 -12.98
CA ASP A 89 -5.91 7.22 -13.56
C ASP A 89 -6.44 8.44 -12.80
N GLU A 90 -6.57 9.55 -13.51
CA GLU A 90 -6.99 10.84 -12.95
C GLU A 90 -8.39 10.82 -12.30
N LYS A 91 -9.25 9.88 -12.71
CA LYS A 91 -10.59 9.73 -12.11
C LYS A 91 -10.56 9.45 -10.60
N PHE A 92 -9.48 8.85 -10.08
CA PHE A 92 -9.34 8.60 -8.65
C PHE A 92 -8.88 9.84 -7.87
N GLY A 93 -8.31 10.85 -8.54
CA GLY A 93 -7.71 12.00 -7.91
C GLY A 93 -6.58 11.61 -6.95
N VAL A 94 -6.43 12.32 -5.84
CA VAL A 94 -5.52 11.95 -4.76
C VAL A 94 -6.25 11.00 -3.80
N PRO A 95 -5.88 9.71 -3.75
CA PRO A 95 -6.59 8.72 -2.95
C PRO A 95 -6.18 8.81 -1.47
N THR A 96 -6.78 9.74 -0.74
CA THR A 96 -6.52 9.92 0.70
C THR A 96 -7.79 9.81 1.53
N MET A 97 -7.70 9.12 2.67
CA MET A 97 -8.76 9.04 3.68
C MET A 97 -8.90 10.33 4.50
N ALA A 98 -7.90 11.22 4.48
CA ALA A 98 -7.95 12.50 5.17
C ALA A 98 -9.12 13.41 4.76
N ARG A 99 -9.73 13.15 3.61
CA ARG A 99 -10.91 13.88 3.10
C ARG A 99 -12.17 13.69 3.93
N PHE A 100 -12.25 12.64 4.73
CA PHE A 100 -13.44 12.30 5.52
C PHE A 100 -13.30 12.80 6.95
N ALA A 101 -13.77 14.06 7.18
CA ALA A 101 -13.61 14.75 8.48
C ALA A 101 -14.38 14.06 9.62
N ASP A 102 -15.44 13.35 9.31
CA ASP A 102 -16.34 12.71 10.27
C ASP A 102 -15.79 11.40 10.88
N ILE A 103 -14.62 10.93 10.42
CA ILE A 103 -13.91 9.77 10.98
C ILE A 103 -12.53 10.12 11.53
N HIS A 104 -12.20 11.41 11.67
CA HIS A 104 -10.85 11.84 12.04
C HIS A 104 -10.33 11.27 13.36
N ASP A 105 -11.23 10.99 14.32
CA ASP A 105 -10.85 10.41 15.61
C ASP A 105 -10.51 8.92 15.52
N ASN A 106 -11.03 8.24 14.49
CA ASN A 106 -10.74 6.84 14.20
C ASN A 106 -9.64 6.65 13.15
N LEU A 107 -9.28 7.72 12.43
CA LEU A 107 -8.38 7.63 11.29
C LEU A 107 -6.90 7.72 11.69
N VAL A 108 -6.12 6.80 11.15
CA VAL A 108 -4.66 6.76 11.25
C VAL A 108 -4.08 6.63 9.85
N ILE A 109 -3.42 7.67 9.35
CA ILE A 109 -2.70 7.61 8.08
C ILE A 109 -1.23 7.34 8.34
N VAL A 110 -0.66 6.42 7.60
CA VAL A 110 0.78 6.12 7.59
C VAL A 110 1.35 6.54 6.25
N ASP A 111 2.42 7.32 6.27
CA ASP A 111 3.06 7.83 5.07
C ASP A 111 4.58 7.92 5.27
N SER A 112 5.34 8.06 4.17
CA SER A 112 6.77 8.26 4.23
C SER A 112 7.33 8.95 3.00
N VAL A 113 8.56 9.46 3.10
CA VAL A 113 9.31 10.00 1.95
C VAL A 113 9.82 8.91 1.01
N SER A 114 9.78 7.66 1.44
CA SER A 114 10.44 6.52 0.79
C SER A 114 10.05 6.33 -0.67
N LYS A 115 8.75 6.39 -0.98
CA LYS A 115 8.24 6.08 -2.32
C LYS A 115 8.02 7.34 -3.14
N ARG A 116 7.31 8.28 -2.54
CA ARG A 116 6.99 9.59 -3.13
C ARG A 116 8.19 10.33 -3.68
N PHE A 117 9.30 10.34 -2.94
CA PHE A 117 10.51 11.07 -3.28
C PHE A 117 11.70 10.16 -3.66
N SER A 118 11.46 8.86 -3.86
CA SER A 118 12.52 7.87 -4.09
C SER A 118 13.62 7.89 -3.02
N ALA A 119 13.26 8.27 -1.79
CA ALA A 119 14.18 8.49 -0.65
C ALA A 119 14.06 7.36 0.39
N CYS A 120 14.00 6.11 -0.05
CA CYS A 120 13.80 4.96 0.85
C CYS A 120 14.97 4.76 1.83
N GLY A 121 16.16 5.20 1.49
CA GLY A 121 17.35 5.15 2.36
C GLY A 121 17.31 6.14 3.52
N ALA A 122 16.56 7.23 3.42
CA ALA A 122 16.43 8.24 4.48
C ALA A 122 15.71 7.74 5.75
N ARG A 123 14.93 6.67 5.65
CA ARG A 123 14.19 6.05 6.77
C ARG A 123 13.25 6.99 7.51
N VAL A 124 12.67 7.98 6.82
CA VAL A 124 11.75 8.98 7.38
C VAL A 124 10.32 8.66 6.98
N GLY A 125 9.46 8.56 7.97
CA GLY A 125 8.02 8.37 7.79
C GLY A 125 7.24 9.08 8.88
N CYS A 126 5.92 9.11 8.75
CA CYS A 126 5.05 9.75 9.71
C CYS A 126 3.76 8.96 9.93
N VAL A 127 3.16 9.21 11.08
CA VAL A 127 1.80 8.82 11.41
C VAL A 127 0.98 10.10 11.58
N VAL A 128 -0.16 10.18 10.91
CA VAL A 128 -1.06 11.31 10.97
C VAL A 128 -2.39 10.87 11.56
N THR A 129 -2.79 11.47 12.66
CA THR A 129 -4.10 11.24 13.29
C THR A 129 -4.55 12.50 14.04
N LYS A 130 -5.85 12.70 14.18
CA LYS A 130 -6.41 13.75 15.06
C LYS A 130 -6.75 13.25 16.45
N ASN A 131 -6.72 11.94 16.66
CA ASN A 131 -6.91 11.33 17.97
C ASN A 131 -5.71 11.65 18.88
N ARG A 132 -5.92 12.55 19.85
CA ARG A 132 -4.84 13.05 20.72
C ARG A 132 -4.31 11.97 21.67
N GLU A 133 -5.16 11.09 22.16
CA GLU A 133 -4.75 10.00 23.05
C GLU A 133 -3.83 9.02 22.29
N LEU A 134 -4.24 8.64 21.08
CA LEU A 134 -3.44 7.79 20.21
C LEU A 134 -2.11 8.48 19.81
N GLN A 135 -2.12 9.78 19.51
CA GLN A 135 -0.92 10.55 19.24
C GLN A 135 0.10 10.48 20.38
N GLN A 136 -0.36 10.65 21.63
CA GLN A 136 0.49 10.57 22.81
C GLN A 136 1.06 9.16 23.01
N ALA A 137 0.26 8.13 22.77
CA ALA A 137 0.71 6.74 22.84
C ALA A 137 1.80 6.46 21.79
N ILE A 138 1.57 6.86 20.52
CA ILE A 138 2.53 6.71 19.42
C ILE A 138 3.83 7.47 19.74
N LEU A 139 3.74 8.68 20.28
CA LEU A 139 4.91 9.48 20.66
C LEU A 139 5.80 8.74 21.66
N LYS A 140 5.22 8.05 22.65
CA LYS A 140 5.99 7.24 23.62
C LYS A 140 6.77 6.11 22.92
N PHE A 141 6.16 5.43 21.94
CA PHE A 141 6.85 4.42 21.13
C PHE A 141 7.98 5.03 20.30
N CYS A 142 7.75 6.20 19.69
CA CYS A 142 8.78 6.92 18.93
C CYS A 142 9.96 7.32 19.82
N GLN A 143 9.70 7.79 21.03
CA GLN A 143 10.74 8.14 22.01
C GLN A 143 11.49 6.92 22.51
N SER A 144 10.80 5.80 22.72
CA SER A 144 11.38 4.54 23.18
C SER A 144 12.40 3.96 22.19
N ARG A 145 12.14 4.05 20.89
CA ARG A 145 13.04 3.57 19.84
C ARG A 145 14.05 4.61 19.36
N LEU A 146 14.05 5.81 19.94
CA LEU A 146 14.78 7.00 19.54
C LEU A 146 14.31 7.60 18.21
N SER A 147 14.74 8.84 17.95
CA SER A 147 14.33 9.58 16.77
C SER A 147 15.04 9.11 15.50
N VAL A 148 14.45 9.41 14.36
CA VAL A 148 15.15 9.39 13.07
C VAL A 148 16.33 10.39 13.13
N ALA A 149 17.43 10.09 12.44
CA ALA A 149 18.61 10.95 12.41
C ALA A 149 18.24 12.37 11.97
N THR A 150 18.73 13.38 12.68
CA THR A 150 18.37 14.79 12.44
C THR A 150 18.70 15.24 11.01
N ILE A 151 19.84 14.80 10.47
CA ILE A 151 20.25 15.15 9.12
C ILE A 151 19.27 14.60 8.06
N ASP A 152 18.74 13.40 8.29
CA ASP A 152 17.74 12.80 7.39
C ASP A 152 16.40 13.53 7.49
N GLN A 153 16.04 14.05 8.67
CA GLN A 153 14.83 14.86 8.85
C GLN A 153 14.95 16.19 8.11
N ILE A 154 16.10 16.88 8.20
CA ILE A 154 16.38 18.13 7.47
C ILE A 154 16.33 17.87 5.95
N GLY A 155 16.97 16.80 5.50
CA GLY A 155 16.90 16.37 4.10
C GLY A 155 15.48 16.07 3.64
N ALA A 156 14.70 15.39 4.47
CA ALA A 156 13.31 15.08 4.17
C ALA A 156 12.42 16.33 4.09
N GLU A 157 12.65 17.33 4.93
CA GLU A 157 11.97 18.63 4.86
C GLU A 157 12.22 19.30 3.51
N ALA A 158 13.47 19.31 3.05
CA ALA A 158 13.83 19.88 1.76
C ALA A 158 13.14 19.20 0.56
N LEU A 159 12.81 17.90 0.66
CA LEU A 159 12.09 17.18 -0.40
C LEU A 159 10.69 17.77 -0.67
N TYR A 160 10.06 18.40 0.31
CA TYR A 160 8.73 19.01 0.12
C TYR A 160 8.78 20.34 -0.68
N SER A 161 9.98 20.83 -1.02
CA SER A 161 10.16 21.99 -1.90
C SER A 161 10.21 21.62 -3.40
N VAL A 162 10.22 20.31 -3.77
CA VAL A 162 10.17 19.93 -5.17
C VAL A 162 8.85 20.33 -5.81
N ASP A 163 8.90 20.68 -7.08
CA ASP A 163 7.72 21.10 -7.81
C ASP A 163 6.81 19.93 -8.22
N ALA A 164 5.59 20.25 -8.66
CA ALA A 164 4.63 19.26 -9.10
C ALA A 164 5.12 18.46 -10.34
N GLU A 165 6.02 19.01 -11.12
CA GLU A 165 6.59 18.40 -12.31
C GLU A 165 7.42 17.16 -11.97
N PHE A 166 8.09 17.15 -10.81
CA PHE A 166 8.80 15.97 -10.32
C PHE A 166 7.86 14.76 -10.18
N PHE A 167 6.70 14.96 -9.53
CA PHE A 167 5.71 13.88 -9.36
C PHE A 167 5.10 13.45 -10.68
N ARG A 168 4.80 14.42 -11.57
CA ARG A 168 4.26 14.12 -12.89
C ARG A 168 5.21 13.27 -13.71
N LYS A 169 6.49 13.63 -13.78
CA LYS A 169 7.53 12.87 -14.50
C LYS A 169 7.72 11.48 -13.90
N SER A 170 7.83 11.39 -12.59
CA SER A 170 7.99 10.11 -11.90
C SER A 170 6.81 9.18 -12.17
N LYS A 171 5.58 9.68 -12.03
CA LYS A 171 4.36 8.91 -12.30
C LYS A 171 4.31 8.43 -13.77
N GLU A 172 4.65 9.30 -14.72
CA GLU A 172 4.64 8.95 -16.14
C GLU A 172 5.67 7.87 -16.47
N GLU A 173 6.88 7.96 -15.93
CA GLU A 173 7.91 6.94 -16.11
C GLU A 173 7.44 5.57 -15.61
N TYR A 174 6.85 5.51 -14.40
CA TYR A 174 6.31 4.25 -13.87
C TYR A 174 5.08 3.76 -14.65
N ARG A 175 4.28 4.65 -15.22
CA ARG A 175 3.18 4.28 -16.11
C ARG A 175 3.70 3.57 -17.37
N ILE A 176 4.73 4.10 -18.00
CA ILE A 176 5.37 3.52 -19.19
C ILE A 176 5.94 2.13 -18.84
N ARG A 177 6.67 2.00 -17.73
CA ARG A 177 7.21 0.72 -17.26
C ARG A 177 6.11 -0.30 -17.00
N ARG A 178 5.03 0.11 -16.33
CA ARG A 178 3.86 -0.72 -16.11
C ARG A 178 3.28 -1.24 -17.42
N ASP A 179 3.03 -0.35 -18.36
CA ASP A 179 2.39 -0.70 -19.64
C ASP A 179 3.27 -1.66 -20.46
N THR A 180 4.58 -1.47 -20.42
CA THR A 180 5.56 -2.37 -21.05
C THR A 180 5.51 -3.77 -20.44
N VAL A 181 5.55 -3.88 -19.11
CA VAL A 181 5.48 -5.17 -18.39
C VAL A 181 4.15 -5.87 -18.65
N ILE A 182 3.03 -5.15 -18.55
CA ILE A 182 1.70 -5.71 -18.80
C ILE A 182 1.56 -6.21 -20.24
N SER A 183 2.08 -5.46 -21.22
CA SER A 183 2.08 -5.89 -22.62
C SER A 183 2.89 -7.18 -22.81
N GLY A 184 4.07 -7.27 -22.21
CA GLY A 184 4.88 -8.49 -22.26
C GLY A 184 4.21 -9.69 -21.62
N LEU A 185 3.68 -9.54 -20.39
CA LEU A 185 3.01 -10.62 -19.67
C LEU A 185 1.76 -11.14 -20.40
N ARG A 186 0.97 -10.27 -21.02
CA ARG A 186 -0.22 -10.66 -21.77
C ARG A 186 0.07 -11.48 -23.03
N ASN A 187 1.29 -11.43 -23.54
CA ASN A 187 1.73 -12.26 -24.66
C ASN A 187 2.11 -13.70 -24.24
N ILE A 188 2.20 -13.98 -22.95
CA ILE A 188 2.52 -15.31 -22.45
C ILE A 188 1.22 -16.11 -22.28
N PRO A 189 1.03 -17.24 -22.99
CA PRO A 189 -0.17 -18.04 -22.88
C PRO A 189 -0.43 -18.53 -21.44
N GLY A 190 -1.65 -18.37 -20.97
CA GLY A 190 -2.07 -18.84 -19.63
C GLY A 190 -1.74 -17.87 -18.49
N VAL A 191 -1.06 -16.77 -18.76
CA VAL A 191 -0.85 -15.71 -17.73
C VAL A 191 -2.14 -14.91 -17.55
N VAL A 192 -2.51 -14.69 -16.28
CA VAL A 192 -3.59 -13.77 -15.90
C VAL A 192 -2.99 -12.57 -15.22
N VAL A 193 -3.18 -11.40 -15.80
CA VAL A 193 -2.67 -10.14 -15.27
C VAL A 193 -3.66 -9.01 -15.52
N GLU A 194 -4.01 -8.30 -14.46
CA GLU A 194 -4.78 -7.06 -14.52
C GLU A 194 -3.87 -5.85 -14.49
N VAL A 195 -4.33 -4.75 -15.10
CA VAL A 195 -3.57 -3.49 -15.12
C VAL A 195 -3.67 -2.84 -13.75
N PRO A 196 -2.57 -2.72 -13.01
CA PRO A 196 -2.59 -2.01 -11.74
C PRO A 196 -2.84 -0.52 -11.96
N MET A 197 -3.77 0.04 -11.19
CA MET A 197 -4.16 1.45 -11.32
C MET A 197 -3.31 2.37 -10.43
N GLY A 198 -2.51 1.80 -9.55
CA GLY A 198 -1.58 2.55 -8.70
C GLY A 198 -0.41 1.73 -8.19
N ALA A 199 0.41 2.35 -7.34
CA ALA A 199 1.70 1.83 -6.88
C ALA A 199 2.65 1.50 -8.05
N PHE A 200 3.64 0.65 -7.86
CA PHE A 200 4.56 0.22 -8.93
C PHE A 200 4.87 -1.28 -8.83
N TYR A 201 3.82 -2.04 -8.54
CA TYR A 201 3.83 -3.51 -8.51
C TYR A 201 2.89 -4.06 -9.56
N VAL A 202 3.21 -5.24 -10.04
CA VAL A 202 2.34 -6.04 -10.89
C VAL A 202 2.17 -7.41 -10.26
N MET A 203 0.93 -7.85 -10.10
CA MET A 203 0.59 -9.21 -9.70
C MET A 203 0.15 -9.98 -10.93
N ALA A 204 0.86 -11.06 -11.23
CA ALA A 204 0.50 -11.96 -12.32
C ALA A 204 0.32 -13.38 -11.79
N SER A 205 -0.75 -14.06 -12.23
CA SER A 205 -0.89 -15.50 -12.07
C SER A 205 -0.22 -16.16 -13.25
N LEU A 206 0.83 -16.92 -12.99
CA LEU A 206 1.59 -17.64 -14.02
C LEU A 206 1.05 -19.05 -14.19
N PRO A 207 1.17 -19.67 -15.39
CA PRO A 207 0.74 -21.04 -15.64
C PRO A 207 1.74 -22.07 -15.10
N VAL A 208 2.02 -22.00 -13.80
CA VAL A 208 2.93 -22.87 -13.07
C VAL A 208 2.16 -23.57 -11.93
N ASP A 209 2.61 -24.74 -11.54
CA ASP A 209 2.01 -25.51 -10.45
C ASP A 209 2.28 -24.92 -9.07
N ASP A 210 3.45 -24.29 -8.92
CA ASP A 210 3.93 -23.73 -7.65
C ASP A 210 4.82 -22.54 -7.91
N ALA A 211 4.37 -21.33 -7.50
CA ALA A 211 5.08 -20.09 -7.72
C ALA A 211 6.40 -20.00 -6.92
N ASP A 212 6.43 -20.59 -5.73
CA ASP A 212 7.64 -20.59 -4.89
C ASP A 212 8.75 -21.46 -5.52
N LYS A 213 8.38 -22.65 -6.04
CA LYS A 213 9.32 -23.48 -6.79
C LYS A 213 9.81 -22.80 -8.06
N PHE A 214 8.90 -22.10 -8.76
CA PHE A 214 9.28 -21.34 -9.95
C PHE A 214 10.23 -20.20 -9.62
N GLN A 215 9.99 -19.47 -8.54
CA GLN A 215 10.91 -18.43 -8.05
C GLN A 215 12.28 -19.02 -7.72
N HIS A 216 12.35 -20.12 -6.99
CA HIS A 216 13.62 -20.79 -6.68
C HIS A 216 14.36 -21.24 -7.94
N TRP A 217 13.63 -21.76 -8.92
CA TRP A 217 14.23 -22.15 -10.20
C TRP A 217 14.79 -20.94 -10.95
N LEU A 218 14.08 -19.81 -10.97
CA LEU A 218 14.57 -18.57 -11.60
C LEU A 218 15.87 -18.08 -10.95
N LEU A 219 15.95 -18.12 -9.61
CA LEU A 219 17.11 -17.63 -8.87
C LEU A 219 18.33 -18.57 -8.94
N GLU A 220 18.10 -19.88 -8.99
CA GLU A 220 19.16 -20.87 -8.83
C GLU A 220 19.61 -21.55 -10.12
N LYS A 221 18.72 -21.59 -11.13
CA LYS A 221 18.92 -22.43 -12.31
C LYS A 221 18.72 -21.71 -13.64
N PHE A 222 17.89 -20.66 -13.66
CA PHE A 222 17.59 -19.97 -14.90
C PHE A 222 18.78 -19.16 -15.38
N GLU A 223 19.11 -19.31 -16.66
CA GLU A 223 20.11 -18.53 -17.37
C GLU A 223 19.65 -18.34 -18.82
N ASP A 224 19.77 -17.15 -19.32
CA ASP A 224 19.58 -16.81 -20.73
C ASP A 224 20.79 -16.02 -21.21
N HIS A 225 21.63 -16.63 -22.06
CA HIS A 225 22.88 -16.05 -22.58
C HIS A 225 23.84 -15.51 -21.50
N GLY A 226 23.88 -16.12 -20.32
CA GLY A 226 24.69 -15.71 -19.18
C GLY A 226 24.01 -14.70 -18.24
N ASP A 227 22.80 -14.25 -18.58
CA ASP A 227 22.00 -13.37 -17.73
C ASP A 227 20.98 -14.18 -16.91
N THR A 228 20.75 -13.77 -15.68
CA THR A 228 19.72 -14.33 -14.82
C THR A 228 18.78 -13.25 -14.30
N VAL A 229 17.66 -13.63 -13.68
CA VAL A 229 16.71 -12.71 -13.06
C VAL A 229 16.82 -12.76 -11.54
N MET A 230 16.62 -11.60 -10.90
CA MET A 230 16.59 -11.47 -9.43
C MET A 230 15.34 -10.76 -8.96
#